data_a211f6991239766a6d2b2e92447db4ac
#
_entry.id   a211f6991239766a6d2b2e92447db4ac
#
_cell.length_a   1.000
_cell.length_b   1.000
_cell.length_c   1.000
_cell.angle_alpha   90.00
_cell.angle_beta   90.00
_cell.angle_gamma   90.00
#
_symmetry.space_group_name_H-M   'P 1'
#
loop_
_entity.id
_entity.type
_entity.pdbx_description
1 polymer ?
#
loop_
_entity_poly.entity_id
_entity_poly.type
_entity_poly.pdbx_seq_one_letter_code
_entity_poly.pdbx_strand_id
1 'polypeptide(L)'
;MTIYFKTKKLQKQCAEMKEMSKVFGREMSRKLQQRLMELQAADSLKEISHLPPARCHELVNRRGVFSVDLEYPYRLLFISSNENISCDGDSGIDHHSITEIEVIAIEDTHDKKNQRRGSK
;
A
#
# COMPACT_ATOMS: atom_id res chain seq x y z
N MET A 1 -5.03 0.03 -12.02
CA MET A 1 -3.60 0.33 -12.17
C MET A 1 -2.81 -0.96 -12.31
N THR A 2 -1.65 -0.86 -12.88
CA THR A 2 -0.72 -1.98 -12.93
C THR A 2 -0.01 -2.09 -11.59
N ILE A 3 0.06 -3.29 -11.03
CA ILE A 3 0.67 -3.53 -9.72
C ILE A 3 1.89 -4.41 -9.88
N TYR A 4 3.03 -3.88 -9.46
CA TYR A 4 4.28 -4.61 -9.39
C TYR A 4 4.60 -4.90 -7.93
N PHE A 5 5.54 -5.80 -7.69
CA PHE A 5 5.95 -6.18 -6.33
C PHE A 5 7.46 -6.09 -6.21
N LYS A 6 7.92 -5.54 -5.11
CA LYS A 6 9.34 -5.34 -4.87
C LYS A 6 10.12 -6.64 -4.86
N THR A 7 9.52 -7.70 -4.32
CA THR A 7 10.19 -9.01 -4.23
C THR A 7 9.27 -10.11 -4.73
N LYS A 8 9.86 -11.23 -5.10
CA LYS A 8 9.09 -12.42 -5.50
C LYS A 8 8.29 -12.96 -4.33
N LYS A 9 8.81 -12.83 -3.12
CA LYS A 9 8.13 -13.26 -1.92
C LYS A 9 6.82 -12.49 -1.73
N LEU A 10 6.88 -11.16 -1.85
CA LEU A 10 5.68 -10.32 -1.77
C LEU A 10 4.68 -10.67 -2.86
N GLN A 11 5.18 -10.86 -4.07
CA GLN A 11 4.31 -11.21 -5.19
C GLN A 11 3.55 -12.49 -4.92
N LYS A 12 4.24 -13.50 -4.43
CA LYS A 12 3.64 -14.78 -4.12
C LYS A 12 2.61 -14.66 -3.02
N GLN A 13 2.94 -13.93 -1.95
CA GLN A 13 2.04 -13.73 -0.82
C GLN A 13 0.78 -12.97 -1.21
N CYS A 14 0.87 -12.09 -2.19
CA CYS A 14 -0.26 -11.26 -2.62
C CYS A 14 -1.06 -11.86 -3.76
N ALA A 15 -0.46 -12.77 -4.53
CA ALA A 15 -1.11 -13.33 -5.73
C ALA A 15 -1.76 -14.68 -5.49
N GLU A 16 -1.27 -15.46 -4.54
CA GLU A 16 -1.77 -16.82 -4.30
C GLU A 16 -2.59 -16.85 -3.01
N MET A 17 -3.86 -17.18 -3.15
CA MET A 17 -4.78 -17.23 -2.00
C MET A 17 -4.29 -18.15 -0.89
N LYS A 18 -3.75 -19.29 -1.26
CA LYS A 18 -3.21 -20.25 -0.30
C LYS A 18 -2.10 -19.66 0.51
N GLU A 19 -1.16 -19.01 -0.18
CA GLU A 19 -0.01 -18.41 0.45
C GLU A 19 -0.43 -17.24 1.32
N MET A 20 -1.34 -16.42 0.82
CA MET A 20 -1.88 -15.28 1.53
C MET A 20 -2.51 -15.71 2.86
N SER A 21 -3.38 -16.71 2.81
CA SER A 21 -4.06 -17.20 4.00
C SER A 21 -3.09 -17.83 5.00
N LYS A 22 -2.09 -18.54 4.49
CA LYS A 22 -1.10 -19.20 5.32
C LYS A 22 -0.26 -18.19 6.10
N VAL A 23 0.14 -17.11 5.43
CA VAL A 23 1.03 -16.11 6.04
C VAL A 23 0.27 -15.14 6.93
N PHE A 24 -0.89 -14.69 6.48
CA PHE A 24 -1.58 -13.57 7.13
C PHE A 24 -2.87 -13.96 7.88
N GLY A 25 -3.36 -15.17 7.69
CA GLY A 25 -4.64 -15.59 8.27
C GLY A 25 -5.82 -15.09 7.46
N ARG A 26 -7.01 -15.54 7.86
CA ARG A 26 -8.22 -15.34 7.08
C ARG A 26 -8.65 -13.89 6.94
N GLU A 27 -8.74 -13.18 8.07
CA GLU A 27 -9.24 -11.80 8.05
C GLU A 27 -8.30 -10.86 7.32
N MET A 28 -7.02 -10.99 7.62
CA MET A 28 -6.00 -10.17 6.96
C MET A 28 -5.97 -10.45 5.46
N SER A 29 -6.07 -11.73 5.08
CA SER A 29 -6.09 -12.12 3.66
C SER A 29 -7.25 -11.50 2.92
N ARG A 30 -8.42 -11.50 3.55
CA ARG A 30 -9.62 -10.94 2.94
C ARG A 30 -9.43 -9.44 2.66
N LYS A 31 -8.90 -8.72 3.63
CA LYS A 31 -8.68 -7.29 3.47
C LYS A 31 -7.59 -6.98 2.45
N LEU A 32 -6.52 -7.76 2.49
CA LEU A 32 -5.44 -7.62 1.52
C LEU A 32 -5.95 -7.83 0.10
N GLN A 33 -6.72 -8.88 -0.10
CA GLN A 33 -7.31 -9.18 -1.40
C GLN A 33 -8.21 -8.03 -1.86
N GLN A 34 -9.03 -7.51 -0.94
CA GLN A 34 -9.92 -6.41 -1.25
C GLN A 34 -9.15 -5.16 -1.69
N ARG A 35 -8.10 -4.80 -0.96
CA ARG A 35 -7.30 -3.63 -1.31
C ARG A 35 -6.60 -3.79 -2.65
N LEU A 36 -6.05 -4.99 -2.91
CA LEU A 36 -5.39 -5.25 -4.18
C LEU A 36 -6.38 -5.17 -5.35
N MET A 37 -7.59 -5.65 -5.16
CA MET A 37 -8.62 -5.56 -6.19
C MET A 37 -9.00 -4.11 -6.46
N GLU A 38 -9.15 -3.31 -5.42
CA GLU A 38 -9.47 -1.89 -5.56
C GLU A 38 -8.37 -1.14 -6.32
N LEU A 39 -7.12 -1.41 -5.95
CA LEU A 39 -5.98 -0.78 -6.59
C LEU A 39 -5.87 -1.19 -8.06
N GLN A 40 -6.09 -2.46 -8.34
CA GLN A 40 -6.02 -2.95 -9.72
C GLN A 40 -7.13 -2.37 -10.59
N ALA A 41 -8.33 -2.21 -10.03
CA ALA A 41 -9.47 -1.71 -10.78
C ALA A 41 -9.42 -0.20 -11.04
N ALA A 42 -8.68 0.54 -10.24
CA ALA A 42 -8.59 1.99 -10.37
C ALA A 42 -7.76 2.38 -11.59
N ASP A 43 -8.14 3.46 -12.26
CA ASP A 43 -7.36 3.99 -13.37
C ASP A 43 -6.13 4.76 -12.89
N SER A 44 -6.27 5.41 -11.75
CA SER A 44 -5.15 6.13 -11.13
C SER A 44 -5.35 6.13 -9.61
N LEU A 45 -4.31 6.53 -8.90
CA LEU A 45 -4.37 6.57 -7.44
C LEU A 45 -5.42 7.55 -6.93
N LYS A 46 -5.79 8.53 -7.74
CA LYS A 46 -6.81 9.49 -7.38
C LYS A 46 -8.15 8.83 -7.04
N GLU A 47 -8.41 7.67 -7.62
CA GLU A 47 -9.68 6.97 -7.39
C GLU A 47 -9.74 6.22 -6.07
N ILE A 48 -8.62 6.06 -5.40
CA ILE A 48 -8.59 5.34 -4.11
C ILE A 48 -8.87 6.35 -3.00
N SER A 49 -9.92 6.08 -2.24
CA SER A 49 -10.39 7.03 -1.22
C SER A 49 -9.42 7.20 -0.06
N HIS A 50 -9.27 8.44 0.40
CA HIS A 50 -8.54 8.71 1.63
C HIS A 50 -9.40 8.45 2.86
N LEU A 51 -10.67 8.13 2.66
CA LEU A 51 -11.60 7.79 3.74
C LEU A 51 -11.59 6.29 4.01
N PRO A 52 -11.99 5.86 5.23
CA PRO A 52 -12.15 4.43 5.49
C PRO A 52 -13.11 3.80 4.49
N PRO A 53 -12.94 2.52 4.17
CA PRO A 53 -12.00 1.59 4.80
C PRO A 53 -10.59 1.60 4.20
N ALA A 54 -10.38 2.12 3.01
CA ALA A 54 -9.03 2.08 2.40
C ALA A 54 -8.07 3.06 3.04
N ARG A 55 -8.52 4.27 3.30
CA ARG A 55 -7.72 5.35 3.90
C ARG A 55 -6.37 5.53 3.22
N CYS A 56 -6.40 5.74 1.91
CA CYS A 56 -5.19 5.92 1.13
C CYS A 56 -4.56 7.27 1.43
N HIS A 57 -3.28 7.26 1.79
CA HIS A 57 -2.56 8.50 2.00
C HIS A 57 -1.07 8.27 1.93
N GLU A 58 -0.34 9.35 1.67
CA GLU A 58 1.10 9.33 1.67
C GLU A 58 1.59 9.40 3.12
N LEU A 59 2.61 8.59 3.44
CA LEU A 59 3.14 8.56 4.80
C LEU A 59 3.91 9.85 5.12
N VAL A 60 3.66 10.38 6.30
CA VAL A 60 4.25 11.66 6.72
C VAL A 60 5.78 11.61 6.75
N ASN A 61 6.33 10.50 7.23
CA ASN A 61 7.77 10.38 7.43
C ASN A 61 8.50 9.67 6.28
N ARG A 62 7.76 9.26 5.25
CA ARG A 62 8.33 8.49 4.15
C ARG A 62 7.75 9.01 2.85
N ARG A 63 8.29 10.11 2.38
CA ARG A 63 7.78 10.76 1.17
C ARG A 63 7.83 9.81 -0.02
N GLY A 64 6.76 9.84 -0.81
CA GLY A 64 6.63 8.95 -1.95
C GLY A 64 6.10 7.58 -1.62
N VAL A 65 5.96 7.25 -0.33
CA VAL A 65 5.40 5.98 0.10
C VAL A 65 3.95 6.19 0.51
N PHE A 66 3.06 5.43 -0.12
CA PHE A 66 1.63 5.50 0.16
C PHE A 66 1.20 4.25 0.92
N SER A 67 0.10 4.37 1.65
CA SER A 67 -0.45 3.23 2.37
C SER A 67 -1.95 3.13 2.19
N VAL A 68 -2.46 1.90 2.24
CA VAL A 68 -3.89 1.63 2.39
C VAL A 68 -4.04 0.67 3.56
N ASP A 69 -5.15 0.83 4.29
CA ASP A 69 -5.39 0.03 5.49
C ASP A 69 -5.71 -1.43 5.16
N LEU A 70 -5.16 -2.31 5.95
CA LEU A 70 -5.52 -3.72 6.00
C LEU A 70 -6.20 -3.97 7.34
N GLU A 71 -6.09 -5.18 7.87
CA GLU A 71 -6.57 -5.44 9.22
C GLU A 71 -5.68 -4.71 10.21
N TYR A 72 -6.30 -3.87 11.05
CA TYR A 72 -5.55 -3.08 12.03
C TYR A 72 -4.63 -3.97 12.83
N PRO A 73 -3.38 -3.58 13.03
CA PRO A 73 -2.77 -2.30 12.69
C PRO A 73 -1.96 -2.30 11.39
N TYR A 74 -2.19 -3.27 10.52
CA TYR A 74 -1.36 -3.46 9.33
C TYR A 74 -1.80 -2.60 8.16
N ARG A 75 -0.83 -2.27 7.31
CA ARG A 75 -1.05 -1.47 6.10
C ARG A 75 -0.25 -2.04 4.94
N LEU A 76 -0.80 -1.90 3.75
CA LEU A 76 -0.11 -2.23 2.51
C LEU A 76 0.61 -0.96 2.04
N LEU A 77 1.93 -1.04 1.88
CA LEU A 77 2.73 0.10 1.47
C LEU A 77 3.15 -0.05 0.02
N PHE A 78 3.10 1.05 -0.72
CA PHE A 78 3.48 1.03 -2.12
C PHE A 78 4.01 2.38 -2.57
N ILE A 79 4.73 2.37 -3.69
CA ILE A 79 5.27 3.57 -4.32
C ILE A 79 4.79 3.61 -5.75
N SER A 80 4.89 4.80 -6.37
CA SER A 80 4.64 4.90 -7.80
C SER A 80 5.80 4.26 -8.55
N SER A 81 5.48 3.50 -9.59
CA SER A 81 6.49 2.99 -10.51
C SER A 81 6.45 3.69 -11.86
N ASN A 82 5.66 4.74 -11.97
CA ASN A 82 5.66 5.58 -13.17
C ASN A 82 7.01 6.31 -13.30
N GLU A 83 7.49 6.42 -14.52
CA GLU A 83 8.74 7.15 -14.78
C GLU A 83 8.57 8.65 -14.59
N ASN A 84 7.45 9.20 -15.06
CA ASN A 84 7.19 10.63 -14.99
C ASN A 84 5.98 10.86 -14.13
N ILE A 85 6.20 11.50 -12.99
CA ILE A 85 5.14 11.81 -12.05
C ILE A 85 4.98 13.31 -11.98
N SER A 86 3.74 13.80 -12.18
CA SER A 86 3.44 15.21 -12.04
C SER A 86 3.34 15.58 -10.58
N CYS A 87 3.71 16.81 -10.27
CA CYS A 87 3.55 17.35 -8.93
C CYS A 87 2.50 18.43 -8.93
N ASP A 88 1.79 18.54 -7.82
CA ASP A 88 0.68 19.46 -7.64
C ASP A 88 1.20 20.71 -6.94
N GLY A 89 1.90 21.56 -7.68
CA GLY A 89 2.49 22.76 -7.11
C GLY A 89 3.34 22.43 -5.90
N ASP A 90 3.04 23.04 -4.76
CA ASP A 90 3.78 22.82 -3.53
C ASP A 90 3.24 21.64 -2.72
N SER A 91 2.14 21.06 -3.12
CA SER A 91 1.46 20.09 -2.28
C SER A 91 1.89 18.65 -2.51
N GLY A 92 2.79 18.41 -3.45
CA GLY A 92 3.35 17.09 -3.62
C GLY A 92 2.88 16.40 -4.90
N ILE A 93 2.82 15.07 -4.84
CA ILE A 93 2.58 14.26 -6.03
C ILE A 93 1.12 14.31 -6.46
N ASP A 94 0.91 14.51 -7.75
CA ASP A 94 -0.42 14.49 -8.34
C ASP A 94 -0.87 13.03 -8.47
N HIS A 95 -1.88 12.65 -7.71
CA HIS A 95 -2.39 11.28 -7.68
C HIS A 95 -2.96 10.83 -9.03
N HIS A 96 -3.40 11.77 -9.88
CA HIS A 96 -3.87 11.43 -11.22
C HIS A 96 -2.74 10.87 -12.10
N SER A 97 -1.51 11.26 -11.82
CA SER A 97 -0.37 10.83 -12.62
C SER A 97 0.14 9.45 -12.23
N ILE A 98 -0.35 8.91 -11.12
CA ILE A 98 0.08 7.59 -10.65
C ILE A 98 -0.87 6.53 -11.22
N THR A 99 -0.37 5.76 -12.18
CA THR A 99 -1.12 4.71 -12.87
C THR A 99 -0.48 3.34 -12.73
N GLU A 100 0.72 3.30 -12.18
CA GLU A 100 1.46 2.07 -11.91
C GLU A 100 2.07 2.16 -10.54
N ILE A 101 1.95 1.10 -9.77
CA ILE A 101 2.47 1.10 -8.41
C ILE A 101 3.31 -0.15 -8.15
N GLU A 102 4.21 -0.04 -7.20
CA GLU A 102 5.00 -1.17 -6.72
C GLU A 102 4.72 -1.36 -5.23
N VAL A 103 4.22 -2.53 -4.88
CA VAL A 103 4.03 -2.90 -3.48
C VAL A 103 5.38 -3.20 -2.87
N ILE A 104 5.70 -2.53 -1.77
CA ILE A 104 7.02 -2.65 -1.15
C ILE A 104 6.99 -3.37 0.20
N ALA A 105 5.87 -3.36 0.90
CA ALA A 105 5.81 -3.98 2.22
C ALA A 105 4.39 -4.10 2.73
N ILE A 106 4.21 -4.98 3.70
CA ILE A 106 3.02 -5.05 4.54
C ILE A 106 3.54 -4.85 5.95
N GLU A 107 3.20 -3.73 6.57
CA GLU A 107 3.80 -3.33 7.84
C GLU A 107 2.77 -2.84 8.83
N ASP A 108 3.12 -3.00 10.10
CA ASP A 108 2.45 -2.31 11.19
C ASP A 108 3.25 -1.05 11.49
N THR A 109 2.79 0.07 10.92
CA THR A 109 3.51 1.34 11.10
C THR A 109 3.45 1.84 12.53
N HIS A 110 2.44 1.43 13.28
CA HIS A 110 2.34 1.80 14.69
C HIS A 110 3.36 1.03 15.52
N ASP A 111 3.49 -0.27 15.24
CA ASP A 111 4.45 -1.12 15.93
C ASP A 111 5.87 -0.65 15.68
N LYS A 112 6.19 -0.29 14.47
CA LYS A 112 7.49 0.24 14.10
C LYS A 112 7.82 1.49 14.91
N LYS A 113 6.84 2.36 15.09
CA LYS A 113 6.98 3.56 15.88
C LYS A 113 7.24 3.22 17.35
N ASN A 114 6.51 2.24 17.87
CA ASN A 114 6.67 1.78 19.24
C ASN A 114 8.04 1.15 19.46
N GLN A 115 8.52 0.38 18.51
CA GLN A 115 9.84 -0.23 18.58
C GLN A 115 10.94 0.79 18.73
N ARG A 116 10.86 1.88 18.00
CA ARG A 116 11.87 2.93 18.11
C ARG A 116 11.90 3.53 19.51
N ARG A 117 10.74 3.70 20.11
CA ARG A 117 10.68 4.19 21.48
C ARG A 117 11.17 3.16 22.47
N GLY A 118 10.85 1.91 22.21
CA GLY A 118 11.24 0.83 23.10
C GLY A 118 12.72 0.53 23.10
N SER A 119 13.41 0.90 22.04
CA SER A 119 14.83 0.57 21.89
C SER A 119 15.75 1.55 22.63
N LYS A 120 15.20 2.50 23.31
CA LYS A 120 16.01 3.48 24.03
C LYS A 120 16.63 2.96 25.30
#